data_9173f11209bb3e3f8372121c179a85c6
#
_entry.id   9173f11209bb3e3f8372121c179a85c6
#
_cell.length_a   1.000
_cell.length_b   1.000
_cell.length_c   1.000
_cell.angle_alpha   90.00
_cell.angle_beta   90.00
_cell.angle_gamma   90.00
#
_symmetry.space_group_name_H-M   'P 1'
#
loop_
_entity.id
_entity.type
_entity.pdbx_description
1 polymer ?
#
loop_
_entity_poly.entity_id
_entity_poly.type
_entity_poly.pdbx_seq_one_letter_code
_entity_poly.pdbx_strand_id
1 'polypeptide(L)'
;MKKRLLAFLLAVSIAVSMLVMPASAAGNNTAVQFAITLGAMDSEQSGALDAAVTRGAFARMLTSYSTYRESVSSQGAVGTLYTDLPGSSAWAPYVRIAVQQGWMNGYTDGSFRPNNAVTLEEACTAVLKLMGYKMTDLSGAFPNAQLNKAGELGLRAGLDRRQGEAMNYEDCAVLLYNALTANNASGSAYGTTLGFTVSNGQVDGSTILLSSLKGPFVASESTVLPFVPASVYRNDKVSGSAELNKYDVYYYSESLKTLWVYTRRAAGRITEVSPSASAPASITVAGTSYTLGSTAIASQVSSLNGGGVGQVVTLLLGMNNVAAGIITGEEADEVFYGVVQSSARNLIDEDNSADVLQTVKVLCTDGLAREVNVDKSLNFPTGWLVEVRVSPEGESVEKINQRSVSGTVNENATALGDRALADDVQILDTSTAVSYTHLRAHETLAN
;
A
#
# COMPACT_ATOMS: atom_id res chain seq x y z
N MET A 1 10.09 16.61 -5.61
CA MET A 1 9.35 16.06 -4.46
C MET A 1 7.85 16.35 -4.50
N LYS A 2 7.35 17.59 -4.62
CA LYS A 2 5.90 17.90 -4.61
C LYS A 2 5.06 17.18 -5.69
N LYS A 3 5.54 17.03 -6.93
CA LYS A 3 4.80 16.32 -8.01
C LYS A 3 4.72 14.80 -7.80
N ARG A 4 5.72 14.19 -7.13
CA ARG A 4 5.73 12.75 -6.83
C ARG A 4 4.83 12.42 -5.62
N LEU A 5 4.79 13.33 -4.64
CA LEU A 5 3.84 13.23 -3.52
C LEU A 5 2.39 13.36 -4.02
N LEU A 6 2.15 14.20 -5.03
CA LEU A 6 0.82 14.39 -5.64
C LEU A 6 0.37 13.12 -6.42
N ALA A 7 1.28 12.44 -7.12
CA ALA A 7 0.98 11.18 -7.81
C ALA A 7 0.72 10.04 -6.80
N PHE A 8 1.44 10.01 -5.68
CA PHE A 8 1.19 9.10 -4.56
C PHE A 8 -0.18 9.34 -3.93
N LEU A 9 -0.54 10.60 -3.67
CA LEU A 9 -1.85 11.00 -3.18
C LEU A 9 -2.98 10.65 -4.19
N LEU A 10 -2.72 10.75 -5.50
CA LEU A 10 -3.69 10.40 -6.52
C LEU A 10 -3.93 8.88 -6.60
N ALA A 11 -2.88 8.06 -6.53
CA ALA A 11 -3.01 6.59 -6.53
C ALA A 11 -3.71 6.09 -5.26
N VAL A 12 -3.42 6.70 -4.11
CA VAL A 12 -4.09 6.36 -2.83
C VAL A 12 -5.52 6.89 -2.83
N SER A 13 -5.81 8.07 -3.42
CA SER A 13 -7.17 8.58 -3.53
C SER A 13 -8.04 7.72 -4.48
N ILE A 14 -7.46 7.12 -5.51
CA ILE A 14 -8.14 6.14 -6.38
C ILE A 14 -8.40 4.84 -5.59
N ALA A 15 -7.46 4.37 -4.77
CA ALA A 15 -7.68 3.20 -3.90
C ALA A 15 -8.74 3.49 -2.82
N VAL A 16 -8.77 4.69 -2.25
CA VAL A 16 -9.81 5.12 -1.29
C VAL A 16 -11.17 5.32 -1.97
N SER A 17 -11.20 5.84 -3.21
CA SER A 17 -12.45 5.96 -3.97
C SER A 17 -12.96 4.62 -4.54
N MET A 18 -12.08 3.61 -4.67
CA MET A 18 -12.45 2.23 -5.03
C MET A 18 -12.81 1.36 -3.83
N LEU A 19 -12.69 1.84 -2.60
CA LEU A 19 -13.40 1.32 -1.42
C LEU A 19 -14.90 1.65 -1.52
N VAL A 20 -15.49 1.43 -2.71
CA VAL A 20 -16.94 1.36 -2.86
C VAL A 20 -17.35 0.05 -2.21
N MET A 21 -17.65 0.13 -0.92
CA MET A 21 -18.52 -0.83 -0.29
C MET A 21 -19.78 -0.94 -1.18
N PRO A 22 -20.31 -2.14 -1.42
CA PRO A 22 -21.55 -2.24 -2.16
C PRO A 22 -22.54 -1.28 -1.51
N ALA A 23 -23.16 -0.43 -2.33
CA ALA A 23 -24.15 0.55 -1.90
C ALA A 23 -25.38 -0.18 -1.37
N SER A 24 -25.30 -0.64 -0.15
CA SER A 24 -26.38 -1.18 0.66
C SER A 24 -26.48 -0.27 1.87
N ALA A 25 -27.29 0.74 1.71
CA ALA A 25 -28.07 1.45 2.73
C ALA A 25 -27.43 1.62 4.12
N ALA A 26 -26.33 2.31 4.22
CA ALA A 26 -25.98 3.06 5.41
C ALA A 26 -25.15 4.23 4.93
N GLY A 27 -25.56 5.42 5.23
CA GLY A 27 -24.86 6.61 4.82
C GLY A 27 -23.36 6.45 5.03
N ASN A 28 -22.56 7.05 4.17
CA ASN A 28 -21.10 7.10 4.18
C ASN A 28 -20.60 7.53 5.58
N ASN A 29 -20.64 6.63 6.54
CA ASN A 29 -20.09 6.96 7.84
C ASN A 29 -18.58 6.83 7.77
N THR A 30 -17.93 7.93 7.40
CA THR A 30 -16.48 8.04 7.36
C THR A 30 -15.85 7.48 8.64
N ALA A 31 -16.46 7.70 9.80
CA ALA A 31 -15.98 7.21 11.09
C ALA A 31 -15.93 5.67 11.14
N VAL A 32 -16.93 4.99 10.60
CA VAL A 32 -16.97 3.51 10.52
C VAL A 32 -15.85 2.99 9.60
N GLN A 33 -15.66 3.63 8.44
CA GLN A 33 -14.58 3.25 7.53
C GLN A 33 -13.20 3.43 8.16
N PHE A 34 -12.99 4.51 8.90
CA PHE A 34 -11.76 4.71 9.67
C PHE A 34 -11.58 3.65 10.74
N ALA A 35 -12.62 3.29 11.47
CA ALA A 35 -12.58 2.27 12.50
C ALA A 35 -12.19 0.89 11.91
N ILE A 36 -12.72 0.53 10.74
CA ILE A 36 -12.35 -0.69 10.02
C ILE A 36 -10.89 -0.61 9.56
N THR A 37 -10.49 0.49 8.93
CA THR A 37 -9.13 0.67 8.39
C THR A 37 -8.07 0.57 9.48
N LEU A 38 -8.34 1.12 10.68
CA LEU A 38 -7.44 1.03 11.84
C LEU A 38 -7.52 -0.31 12.57
N GLY A 39 -8.39 -1.24 12.15
CA GLY A 39 -8.57 -2.53 12.81
C GLY A 39 -9.33 -2.45 14.14
N ALA A 40 -10.02 -1.33 14.41
CA ALA A 40 -10.83 -1.15 15.60
C ALA A 40 -12.10 -2.01 15.58
N MET A 41 -12.62 -2.28 14.38
CA MET A 41 -13.73 -3.20 14.14
C MET A 41 -13.47 -3.99 12.85
N ASP A 42 -14.08 -5.15 12.73
CA ASP A 42 -13.99 -5.96 11.52
C ASP A 42 -15.01 -5.51 10.47
N SER A 43 -14.74 -5.75 9.19
CA SER A 43 -15.67 -5.41 8.10
C SER A 43 -17.04 -6.09 8.23
N GLU A 44 -17.08 -7.28 8.84
CA GLU A 44 -18.32 -8.00 9.11
C GLU A 44 -19.23 -7.26 10.11
N GLN A 45 -18.64 -6.55 11.06
CA GLN A 45 -19.36 -5.73 12.04
C GLN A 45 -20.01 -4.49 11.41
N SER A 46 -19.60 -4.10 10.19
CA SER A 46 -20.27 -3.03 9.44
C SER A 46 -21.75 -3.36 9.10
N GLY A 47 -22.13 -4.63 9.12
CA GLY A 47 -23.52 -5.09 8.98
C GLY A 47 -24.32 -5.09 10.28
N ALA A 48 -23.69 -4.81 11.43
CA ALA A 48 -24.30 -4.84 12.76
C ALA A 48 -23.89 -3.61 13.60
N LEU A 49 -23.94 -2.43 12.99
CA LEU A 49 -23.53 -1.17 13.63
C LEU A 49 -24.32 -0.84 14.89
N ASP A 50 -25.58 -1.28 14.95
CA ASP A 50 -26.46 -1.07 16.11
C ASP A 50 -26.17 -2.00 17.30
N ALA A 51 -25.32 -3.01 17.11
CA ALA A 51 -24.96 -3.92 18.19
C ALA A 51 -24.15 -3.20 19.29
N ALA A 52 -24.50 -3.49 20.55
CA ALA A 52 -23.78 -2.91 21.70
C ALA A 52 -22.31 -3.33 21.71
N VAL A 53 -21.43 -2.35 21.93
CA VAL A 53 -19.98 -2.60 22.06
C VAL A 53 -19.67 -3.09 23.47
N THR A 54 -19.02 -4.25 23.56
CA THR A 54 -18.57 -4.77 24.85
C THR A 54 -17.31 -4.06 25.31
N ARG A 55 -17.01 -4.10 26.63
CA ARG A 55 -15.80 -3.53 27.21
C ARG A 55 -14.53 -4.13 26.61
N GLY A 56 -14.54 -5.44 26.28
CA GLY A 56 -13.43 -6.10 25.57
C GLY A 56 -13.24 -5.56 24.15
N ALA A 57 -14.32 -5.43 23.39
CA ALA A 57 -14.30 -4.83 22.05
C ALA A 57 -13.88 -3.35 22.09
N PHE A 58 -14.33 -2.59 23.09
CA PHE A 58 -13.93 -1.20 23.26
C PHE A 58 -12.45 -1.03 23.60
N ALA A 59 -11.88 -1.95 24.39
CA ALA A 59 -10.43 -1.98 24.62
C ALA A 59 -9.63 -2.17 23.31
N ARG A 60 -10.13 -3.03 22.38
CA ARG A 60 -9.59 -3.14 21.02
C ARG A 60 -9.68 -1.81 20.28
N MET A 61 -10.85 -1.17 20.29
CA MET A 61 -11.08 0.09 19.60
C MET A 61 -10.12 1.19 20.11
N LEU A 62 -9.96 1.34 21.43
CA LEU A 62 -9.01 2.29 22.01
C LEU A 62 -7.56 1.99 21.59
N THR A 63 -7.15 0.74 21.62
CA THR A 63 -5.79 0.33 21.23
C THR A 63 -5.52 0.64 19.76
N SER A 64 -6.50 0.38 18.88
CA SER A 64 -6.39 0.67 17.45
C SER A 64 -6.27 2.16 17.15
N TYR A 65 -6.85 3.02 17.99
CA TYR A 65 -6.73 4.48 17.92
C TYR A 65 -5.59 5.04 18.78
N SER A 66 -4.55 4.24 19.02
CA SER A 66 -3.40 4.63 19.82
C SER A 66 -2.07 4.34 19.13
N THR A 67 -0.98 4.85 19.70
CA THR A 67 0.38 4.51 19.25
C THR A 67 0.77 3.04 19.55
N TYR A 68 -0.06 2.32 20.31
CA TYR A 68 0.17 0.91 20.68
C TYR A 68 -0.47 -0.09 19.73
N ARG A 69 -1.15 0.35 18.66
CA ARG A 69 -1.87 -0.56 17.74
C ARG A 69 -0.96 -1.64 17.15
N GLU A 70 0.28 -1.31 16.80
CA GLU A 70 1.25 -2.26 16.24
C GLU A 70 1.86 -3.19 17.31
N SER A 71 1.72 -2.84 18.58
CA SER A 71 2.28 -3.64 19.68
C SER A 71 1.45 -4.88 19.98
N VAL A 72 0.21 -4.96 19.49
CA VAL A 72 -0.69 -6.10 19.77
C VAL A 72 -0.19 -7.38 19.10
N SER A 73 0.30 -7.29 17.86
CA SER A 73 0.77 -8.44 17.08
C SER A 73 2.01 -9.11 17.68
N SER A 74 2.78 -8.39 18.50
CA SER A 74 3.97 -8.92 19.20
C SER A 74 3.65 -9.55 20.56
N GLN A 75 2.39 -9.46 21.01
CA GLN A 75 1.96 -10.00 22.29
C GLN A 75 1.61 -11.49 22.10
N GLY A 76 2.44 -12.39 22.60
CA GLY A 76 2.10 -13.81 22.76
C GLY A 76 0.98 -14.01 23.77
N ALA A 77 0.72 -15.26 24.19
CA ALA A 77 -0.20 -15.56 25.28
C ALA A 77 0.17 -14.76 26.52
N VAL A 78 -0.71 -13.86 26.95
CA VAL A 78 -0.47 -12.95 28.06
C VAL A 78 -1.05 -13.51 29.35
N GLY A 79 -0.32 -13.33 30.45
CA GLY A 79 -0.87 -13.59 31.78
C GLY A 79 -2.12 -12.73 32.00
N THR A 80 -3.17 -13.32 32.55
CA THR A 80 -4.39 -12.58 32.87
C THR A 80 -4.23 -11.84 34.21
N LEU A 81 -4.74 -10.61 34.22
CA LEU A 81 -4.83 -9.80 35.43
C LEU A 81 -6.22 -9.92 36.11
N TYR A 82 -7.19 -10.55 35.43
CA TYR A 82 -8.60 -10.57 35.78
C TYR A 82 -9.13 -12.00 35.79
N THR A 83 -10.00 -12.29 36.75
CA THR A 83 -10.55 -13.65 37.00
C THR A 83 -11.46 -14.11 35.86
N ASP A 84 -12.06 -13.19 35.13
CA ASP A 84 -13.03 -13.42 34.05
C ASP A 84 -12.46 -13.20 32.64
N LEU A 85 -11.12 -13.00 32.53
CA LEU A 85 -10.45 -12.78 31.25
C LEU A 85 -9.25 -13.71 31.13
N PRO A 86 -9.42 -14.94 30.59
CA PRO A 86 -8.29 -15.84 30.35
C PRO A 86 -7.29 -15.26 29.36
N GLY A 87 -6.00 -15.57 29.56
CA GLY A 87 -4.91 -15.10 28.71
C GLY A 87 -5.00 -15.55 27.25
N SER A 88 -5.78 -16.59 26.95
CA SER A 88 -6.11 -17.07 25.60
C SER A 88 -7.27 -16.31 24.94
N SER A 89 -7.95 -15.42 25.67
CA SER A 89 -9.02 -14.59 25.12
C SER A 89 -8.50 -13.65 24.04
N ALA A 90 -9.23 -13.50 22.92
CA ALA A 90 -8.93 -12.52 21.88
C ALA A 90 -8.87 -11.08 22.42
N TRP A 91 -9.54 -10.78 23.53
CA TRP A 91 -9.54 -9.46 24.16
C TRP A 91 -8.34 -9.22 25.08
N ALA A 92 -7.67 -10.28 25.55
CA ALA A 92 -6.64 -10.18 26.58
C ALA A 92 -5.49 -9.22 26.22
N PRO A 93 -4.91 -9.22 25.00
CA PRO A 93 -3.86 -8.28 24.61
C PRO A 93 -4.32 -6.82 24.66
N TYR A 94 -5.52 -6.54 24.17
CA TYR A 94 -6.08 -5.20 24.11
C TYR A 94 -6.45 -4.66 25.49
N VAL A 95 -7.09 -5.49 26.31
CA VAL A 95 -7.43 -5.14 27.70
C VAL A 95 -6.16 -4.87 28.51
N ARG A 96 -5.12 -5.67 28.32
CA ARG A 96 -3.83 -5.45 28.97
C ARG A 96 -3.26 -4.06 28.65
N ILE A 97 -3.25 -3.68 27.37
CA ILE A 97 -2.76 -2.36 26.94
C ILE A 97 -3.66 -1.26 27.53
N ALA A 98 -4.98 -1.37 27.39
CA ALA A 98 -5.91 -0.37 27.85
C ALA A 98 -5.81 -0.12 29.38
N VAL A 99 -5.56 -1.17 30.15
CA VAL A 99 -5.36 -1.08 31.61
C VAL A 99 -3.98 -0.56 31.97
N GLN A 100 -2.92 -1.03 31.33
CA GLN A 100 -1.56 -0.52 31.56
C GLN A 100 -1.42 0.97 31.26
N GLN A 101 -2.12 1.44 30.22
CA GLN A 101 -2.16 2.86 29.86
C GLN A 101 -3.18 3.66 30.71
N GLY A 102 -3.92 3.00 31.57
CA GLY A 102 -4.89 3.65 32.46
C GLY A 102 -6.16 4.12 31.77
N TRP A 103 -6.41 3.74 30.50
CA TRP A 103 -7.62 4.14 29.78
C TRP A 103 -8.86 3.46 30.33
N MET A 104 -8.75 2.20 30.70
CA MET A 104 -9.80 1.41 31.34
C MET A 104 -9.30 0.80 32.64
N ASN A 105 -10.23 0.48 33.54
CA ASN A 105 -9.95 -0.20 34.79
C ASN A 105 -10.83 -1.45 34.92
N GLY A 106 -10.34 -2.44 35.65
CA GLY A 106 -11.18 -3.53 36.18
C GLY A 106 -11.99 -3.09 37.40
N TYR A 107 -12.71 -4.03 37.96
CA TYR A 107 -13.54 -3.83 39.12
C TYR A 107 -12.82 -4.31 40.41
N THR A 108 -13.31 -3.85 41.56
CA THR A 108 -12.73 -4.17 42.85
C THR A 108 -12.83 -5.66 43.25
N ASP A 109 -13.73 -6.39 42.57
CA ASP A 109 -13.90 -7.84 42.73
C ASP A 109 -12.86 -8.68 41.94
N GLY A 110 -11.92 -8.02 41.25
CA GLY A 110 -10.91 -8.66 40.42
C GLY A 110 -11.38 -9.06 39.03
N SER A 111 -12.57 -8.64 38.63
CA SER A 111 -13.10 -8.87 37.27
C SER A 111 -12.84 -7.69 36.34
N PHE A 112 -12.84 -7.93 35.03
CA PHE A 112 -12.84 -6.89 33.99
C PHE A 112 -14.21 -6.70 33.34
N ARG A 113 -14.99 -7.75 33.33
CA ARG A 113 -16.31 -7.85 32.67
C ARG A 113 -16.24 -7.58 31.17
N PRO A 114 -15.44 -8.35 30.42
CA PRO A 114 -15.16 -8.08 29.00
C PRO A 114 -16.41 -8.12 28.12
N ASN A 115 -17.43 -8.86 28.51
CA ASN A 115 -18.68 -9.04 27.77
C ASN A 115 -19.77 -8.02 28.12
N ASN A 116 -19.57 -7.20 29.16
CA ASN A 116 -20.53 -6.16 29.49
C ASN A 116 -20.47 -5.02 28.48
N ALA A 117 -21.60 -4.42 28.15
CA ALA A 117 -21.66 -3.25 27.29
C ALA A 117 -20.93 -2.06 27.93
N VAL A 118 -20.26 -1.24 27.12
CA VAL A 118 -19.66 0.03 27.56
C VAL A 118 -20.73 1.13 27.50
N THR A 119 -20.84 1.96 28.54
CA THR A 119 -21.76 3.08 28.56
C THR A 119 -21.13 4.35 27.99
N LEU A 120 -21.95 5.37 27.66
CA LEU A 120 -21.49 6.66 27.14
C LEU A 120 -20.42 7.31 28.04
N GLU A 121 -20.67 7.38 29.35
CA GLU A 121 -19.75 7.99 30.31
C GLU A 121 -18.44 7.21 30.47
N GLU A 122 -18.50 5.88 30.39
CA GLU A 122 -17.32 5.02 30.41
C GLU A 122 -16.48 5.21 29.13
N ALA A 123 -17.13 5.26 27.97
CA ALA A 123 -16.50 5.48 26.69
C ALA A 123 -15.84 6.88 26.61
N CYS A 124 -16.57 7.94 26.98
CA CYS A 124 -16.03 9.30 27.04
C CYS A 124 -14.84 9.41 27.99
N THR A 125 -14.94 8.79 29.18
CA THR A 125 -13.82 8.77 30.15
C THR A 125 -12.58 8.11 29.58
N ALA A 126 -12.73 6.96 28.93
CA ALA A 126 -11.61 6.23 28.35
C ALA A 126 -10.97 7.00 27.17
N VAL A 127 -11.77 7.64 26.32
CA VAL A 127 -11.26 8.44 25.20
C VAL A 127 -10.54 9.71 25.71
N LEU A 128 -11.05 10.38 26.72
CA LEU A 128 -10.36 11.52 27.34
C LEU A 128 -8.99 11.11 27.89
N LYS A 129 -8.91 9.96 28.58
CA LYS A 129 -7.63 9.43 29.05
C LYS A 129 -6.70 9.03 27.92
N LEU A 130 -7.23 8.44 26.84
CA LEU A 130 -6.48 8.13 25.62
C LEU A 130 -5.84 9.40 25.02
N MET A 131 -6.56 10.52 25.06
CA MET A 131 -6.09 11.83 24.59
C MET A 131 -5.18 12.54 25.60
N GLY A 132 -4.85 11.90 26.73
CA GLY A 132 -3.91 12.42 27.73
C GLY A 132 -4.52 13.32 28.79
N TYR A 133 -5.85 13.48 28.85
CA TYR A 133 -6.51 14.26 29.89
C TYR A 133 -6.49 13.51 31.23
N LYS A 134 -6.14 14.23 32.30
CA LYS A 134 -6.20 13.70 33.67
C LYS A 134 -7.57 13.95 34.24
N MET A 135 -8.20 12.90 34.80
CA MET A 135 -9.55 13.02 35.35
C MET A 135 -9.59 13.94 36.60
N THR A 136 -8.47 14.08 37.29
CA THR A 136 -8.31 15.01 38.41
C THR A 136 -8.35 16.47 38.03
N ASP A 137 -8.10 16.79 36.73
CA ASP A 137 -8.04 18.18 36.26
C ASP A 137 -9.41 18.63 35.73
N LEU A 138 -10.40 17.74 35.72
CA LEU A 138 -11.76 18.06 35.31
C LEU A 138 -12.59 18.64 36.45
N SER A 139 -13.34 19.71 36.15
CA SER A 139 -14.22 20.34 37.14
C SER A 139 -15.53 19.55 37.29
N GLY A 140 -15.88 19.16 38.49
CA GLY A 140 -17.13 18.49 38.82
C GLY A 140 -16.94 17.00 39.15
N ALA A 141 -18.07 16.33 39.44
CA ALA A 141 -18.09 14.92 39.78
C ALA A 141 -18.34 14.04 38.55
N PHE A 142 -17.86 12.78 38.63
CA PHE A 142 -18.24 11.75 37.66
C PHE A 142 -19.77 11.50 37.72
N PRO A 143 -20.45 11.32 36.60
CA PRO A 143 -19.90 11.32 35.22
C PRO A 143 -19.96 12.70 34.53
N ASN A 144 -20.56 13.72 35.15
CA ASN A 144 -20.84 14.99 34.51
C ASN A 144 -19.57 15.73 34.08
N ALA A 145 -18.49 15.68 34.86
CA ALA A 145 -17.23 16.30 34.51
C ALA A 145 -16.67 15.77 33.18
N GLN A 146 -16.70 14.45 32.98
CA GLN A 146 -16.23 13.77 31.78
C GLN A 146 -17.14 14.03 30.58
N LEU A 147 -18.47 13.96 30.78
CA LEU A 147 -19.43 14.22 29.72
C LEU A 147 -19.39 15.68 29.25
N ASN A 148 -19.20 16.65 30.17
CA ASN A 148 -19.06 18.06 29.83
C ASN A 148 -17.75 18.27 29.05
N LYS A 149 -16.63 17.72 29.51
CA LYS A 149 -15.34 17.84 28.79
C LYS A 149 -15.39 17.22 27.42
N ALA A 150 -16.00 16.03 27.28
CA ALA A 150 -16.22 15.41 25.98
C ALA A 150 -17.09 16.27 25.04
N GLY A 151 -18.11 16.96 25.59
CA GLY A 151 -18.93 17.92 24.86
C GLY A 151 -18.13 19.15 24.40
N GLU A 152 -17.36 19.78 25.30
CA GLU A 152 -16.50 20.92 24.98
C GLU A 152 -15.50 20.63 23.85
N LEU A 153 -14.95 19.43 23.84
CA LEU A 153 -14.02 18.99 22.80
C LEU A 153 -14.69 18.52 21.50
N GLY A 154 -16.02 18.52 21.44
CA GLY A 154 -16.77 18.05 20.30
C GLY A 154 -16.78 16.51 20.12
N LEU A 155 -16.29 15.74 21.10
CA LEU A 155 -16.21 14.28 21.00
C LEU A 155 -17.58 13.64 20.83
N ARG A 156 -18.62 14.26 21.40
CA ARG A 156 -20.01 13.77 21.36
C ARG A 156 -20.81 14.29 20.16
N ALA A 157 -20.19 15.01 19.24
CA ALA A 157 -20.89 15.50 18.05
C ALA A 157 -21.42 14.30 17.22
N GLY A 158 -22.71 14.34 16.87
CA GLY A 158 -23.37 13.28 16.12
C GLY A 158 -23.79 12.06 16.95
N LEU A 159 -23.62 12.06 18.28
CA LEU A 159 -24.10 11.00 19.17
C LEU A 159 -25.43 11.38 19.79
N ASP A 160 -26.42 10.48 19.67
CA ASP A 160 -27.72 10.60 20.34
C ASP A 160 -27.81 9.54 21.47
N ARG A 161 -26.90 9.65 22.45
CA ARG A 161 -26.87 8.79 23.63
C ARG A 161 -26.93 9.59 24.91
N ARG A 162 -27.65 9.03 25.88
CA ARG A 162 -27.78 9.63 27.23
C ARG A 162 -26.87 8.91 28.20
N GLN A 163 -26.61 9.54 29.31
CA GLN A 163 -25.90 8.96 30.44
C GLN A 163 -26.54 7.61 30.84
N GLY A 164 -25.71 6.58 31.03
CA GLY A 164 -26.12 5.22 31.39
C GLY A 164 -26.49 4.35 30.21
N GLU A 165 -26.67 4.91 29.01
CA GLU A 165 -26.99 4.12 27.83
C GLU A 165 -25.74 3.43 27.25
N ALA A 166 -25.94 2.20 26.77
CA ALA A 166 -24.88 1.45 26.10
C ALA A 166 -24.58 2.07 24.73
N MET A 167 -23.28 2.13 24.41
CA MET A 167 -22.77 2.55 23.10
C MET A 167 -22.86 1.38 22.12
N ASN A 168 -23.22 1.66 20.88
CA ASN A 168 -23.10 0.69 19.77
C ASN A 168 -21.82 0.92 18.95
N TYR A 169 -21.58 0.12 17.91
CA TYR A 169 -20.36 0.23 17.10
C TYR A 169 -20.28 1.54 16.34
N GLU A 170 -21.39 2.06 15.82
CA GLU A 170 -21.44 3.34 15.14
C GLU A 170 -21.09 4.49 16.09
N ASP A 171 -21.71 4.52 17.27
CA ASP A 171 -21.44 5.54 18.29
C ASP A 171 -19.96 5.56 18.71
N CYS A 172 -19.38 4.38 18.96
CA CYS A 172 -17.96 4.26 19.33
C CYS A 172 -17.04 4.69 18.19
N ALA A 173 -17.36 4.36 16.93
CA ALA A 173 -16.60 4.82 15.76
C ALA A 173 -16.65 6.33 15.62
N VAL A 174 -17.83 6.96 15.78
CA VAL A 174 -18.01 8.42 15.73
C VAL A 174 -17.24 9.11 16.87
N LEU A 175 -17.36 8.59 18.09
CA LEU A 175 -16.64 9.13 19.26
C LEU A 175 -15.12 9.16 19.04
N LEU A 176 -14.56 8.06 18.53
CA LEU A 176 -13.14 7.91 18.27
C LEU A 176 -12.67 8.73 17.05
N TYR A 177 -13.49 8.83 16.01
CA TYR A 177 -13.19 9.69 14.87
C TYR A 177 -13.15 11.16 15.28
N ASN A 178 -14.12 11.62 16.08
CA ASN A 178 -14.14 12.98 16.62
C ASN A 178 -12.89 13.25 17.48
N ALA A 179 -12.41 12.25 18.21
CA ALA A 179 -11.17 12.39 18.98
C ALA A 179 -9.95 12.68 18.09
N LEU A 180 -9.88 12.11 16.87
CA LEU A 180 -8.74 12.36 15.97
C LEU A 180 -8.59 13.84 15.59
N THR A 181 -9.72 14.55 15.47
CA THR A 181 -9.75 15.96 15.07
C THR A 181 -9.73 16.92 16.25
N ALA A 182 -10.10 16.44 17.44
CA ALA A 182 -10.11 17.22 18.68
C ALA A 182 -8.71 17.42 19.26
N ASN A 183 -8.51 18.51 19.99
CA ASN A 183 -7.26 18.77 20.68
C ASN A 183 -7.07 17.79 21.85
N ASN A 184 -5.89 17.20 21.93
CA ASN A 184 -5.45 16.41 23.08
C ASN A 184 -5.05 17.32 24.25
N ALA A 185 -4.64 16.76 25.38
CA ALA A 185 -4.21 17.51 26.56
C ALA A 185 -3.01 18.44 26.31
N SER A 186 -2.24 18.22 25.24
CA SER A 186 -1.11 19.07 24.85
C SER A 186 -1.51 20.20 23.89
N GLY A 187 -2.79 20.30 23.50
CA GLY A 187 -3.31 21.35 22.62
C GLY A 187 -3.17 21.08 21.12
N SER A 188 -2.73 19.90 20.71
CA SER A 188 -2.64 19.49 19.31
C SER A 188 -3.76 18.54 18.94
N ALA A 189 -4.20 18.52 17.68
CA ALA A 189 -5.16 17.52 17.21
C ALA A 189 -4.65 16.11 17.51
N TYR A 190 -5.47 15.27 18.14
CA TYR A 190 -5.03 13.95 18.60
C TYR A 190 -4.51 13.07 17.47
N GLY A 191 -5.15 13.11 16.29
CA GLY A 191 -4.73 12.36 15.12
C GLY A 191 -3.30 12.62 14.68
N THR A 192 -2.76 13.82 14.93
CA THR A 192 -1.36 14.14 14.59
C THR A 192 -0.37 13.38 15.45
N THR A 193 -0.74 13.03 16.68
CA THR A 193 0.10 12.17 17.56
C THR A 193 0.19 10.73 17.06
N LEU A 194 -0.75 10.32 16.21
CA LEU A 194 -0.78 9.02 15.56
C LEU A 194 -0.11 9.01 14.18
N GLY A 195 0.45 10.16 13.75
CA GLY A 195 1.08 10.34 12.46
C GLY A 195 0.11 10.67 11.32
N PHE A 196 -1.15 10.99 11.63
CA PHE A 196 -2.14 11.37 10.61
C PHE A 196 -2.08 12.87 10.29
N THR A 197 -2.38 13.22 9.05
CA THR A 197 -2.55 14.62 8.66
C THR A 197 -3.96 15.06 9.04
N VAL A 198 -4.05 16.10 9.88
CA VAL A 198 -5.32 16.73 10.27
C VAL A 198 -5.33 18.16 9.78
N SER A 199 -6.31 18.54 8.96
CA SER A 199 -6.47 19.89 8.44
C SER A 199 -7.94 20.27 8.35
N ASN A 200 -8.27 21.52 8.70
CA ASN A 200 -9.65 22.03 8.66
C ASN A 200 -10.67 21.14 9.41
N GLY A 201 -10.27 20.56 10.55
CA GLY A 201 -11.12 19.68 11.33
C GLY A 201 -11.43 18.31 10.68
N GLN A 202 -10.65 17.93 9.71
CA GLN A 202 -10.77 16.61 9.03
C GLN A 202 -9.45 15.88 9.02
N VAL A 203 -9.52 14.54 9.09
CA VAL A 203 -8.36 13.66 8.95
C VAL A 203 -8.22 13.29 7.49
N ASP A 204 -7.00 13.38 6.96
CA ASP A 204 -6.69 12.85 5.63
C ASP A 204 -6.73 11.32 5.64
N GLY A 205 -7.77 10.75 5.01
CA GLY A 205 -7.99 9.30 4.94
C GLY A 205 -6.85 8.54 4.26
N SER A 206 -6.10 9.20 3.36
CA SER A 206 -4.95 8.58 2.70
C SER A 206 -3.83 8.22 3.69
N THR A 207 -3.61 9.06 4.71
CA THR A 207 -2.59 8.79 5.73
C THR A 207 -2.97 7.62 6.62
N ILE A 208 -4.26 7.40 6.87
CA ILE A 208 -4.75 6.25 7.62
C ILE A 208 -4.60 4.96 6.82
N LEU A 209 -4.98 4.97 5.53
CA LEU A 209 -4.80 3.81 4.67
C LEU A 209 -3.32 3.39 4.62
N LEU A 210 -2.42 4.35 4.40
CA LEU A 210 -0.98 4.11 4.38
C LEU A 210 -0.47 3.53 5.71
N SER A 211 -1.02 3.96 6.84
CA SER A 211 -0.64 3.46 8.15
C SER A 211 -1.10 2.03 8.41
N SER A 212 -2.14 1.53 7.70
CA SER A 212 -2.62 0.16 7.80
C SER A 212 -1.95 -0.80 6.80
N LEU A 213 -1.19 -0.25 5.85
CA LEU A 213 -0.57 -1.00 4.77
C LEU A 213 0.71 -1.66 5.24
N LYS A 214 0.80 -2.98 5.12
CA LYS A 214 2.01 -3.76 5.36
C LYS A 214 2.71 -4.07 4.04
N GLY A 215 4.02 -3.97 4.02
CA GLY A 215 4.85 -4.17 2.82
C GLY A 215 5.73 -2.96 2.51
N PRO A 216 6.50 -2.97 1.40
CA PRO A 216 6.51 -4.02 0.36
C PRO A 216 7.11 -5.34 0.82
N PHE A 217 6.53 -6.44 0.35
CA PHE A 217 7.09 -7.78 0.47
C PHE A 217 7.33 -8.36 -0.92
N VAL A 218 8.30 -9.27 -1.02
CA VAL A 218 8.55 -10.04 -2.24
C VAL A 218 8.06 -11.47 -2.01
N ALA A 219 7.20 -11.96 -2.89
CA ALA A 219 6.66 -13.30 -2.79
C ALA A 219 7.70 -14.36 -3.17
N SER A 220 7.64 -15.48 -2.47
CA SER A 220 8.33 -16.74 -2.78
C SER A 220 7.29 -17.81 -3.09
N GLU A 221 7.73 -18.97 -3.57
CA GLU A 221 6.85 -20.11 -3.83
C GLU A 221 6.09 -20.61 -2.59
N SER A 222 6.60 -20.30 -1.38
CA SER A 222 5.99 -20.70 -0.11
C SER A 222 5.23 -19.57 0.58
N THR A 223 5.02 -18.43 -0.07
CA THR A 223 4.33 -17.29 0.54
C THR A 223 2.87 -17.61 0.81
N VAL A 224 2.47 -17.44 2.06
CA VAL A 224 1.08 -17.61 2.51
C VAL A 224 0.63 -16.30 3.18
N LEU A 225 -0.54 -15.81 2.78
CA LEU A 225 -1.14 -14.64 3.42
C LEU A 225 -1.74 -15.01 4.79
N PRO A 226 -1.68 -14.09 5.78
CA PRO A 226 -2.26 -14.34 7.12
C PRO A 226 -3.79 -14.31 7.13
N PHE A 227 -4.44 -14.02 6.00
CA PHE A 227 -5.90 -13.93 5.86
C PHE A 227 -6.32 -14.28 4.43
N VAL A 228 -7.63 -14.50 4.23
CA VAL A 228 -8.22 -14.63 2.90
C VAL A 228 -8.63 -13.24 2.42
N PRO A 229 -8.07 -12.73 1.30
CA PRO A 229 -8.44 -11.43 0.77
C PRO A 229 -9.90 -11.38 0.29
N ALA A 230 -10.62 -10.33 0.67
CA ALA A 230 -11.92 -10.00 0.11
C ALA A 230 -11.81 -9.14 -1.15
N SER A 231 -10.70 -8.40 -1.29
CA SER A 231 -10.41 -7.57 -2.45
C SER A 231 -8.96 -7.76 -2.88
N VAL A 232 -8.74 -7.89 -4.18
CA VAL A 232 -7.40 -8.02 -4.76
C VAL A 232 -7.22 -7.00 -5.88
N TYR A 233 -6.10 -6.31 -5.85
CA TYR A 233 -5.66 -5.41 -6.91
C TYR A 233 -4.33 -5.92 -7.47
N ARG A 234 -4.24 -6.07 -8.79
CA ARG A 234 -3.01 -6.46 -9.49
C ARG A 234 -2.62 -5.37 -10.48
N ASN A 235 -1.43 -4.81 -10.31
CA ASN A 235 -0.95 -3.65 -11.09
C ASN A 235 -1.99 -2.51 -11.14
N ASP A 236 -2.53 -2.15 -9.96
CA ASP A 236 -3.53 -1.09 -9.74
C ASP A 236 -4.93 -1.36 -10.36
N LYS A 237 -5.22 -2.59 -10.79
CA LYS A 237 -6.52 -3.02 -11.33
C LYS A 237 -7.16 -4.07 -10.44
N VAL A 238 -8.49 -4.08 -10.37
CA VAL A 238 -9.25 -5.14 -9.65
C VAL A 238 -8.93 -6.49 -10.27
N SER A 239 -8.63 -7.49 -9.45
CA SER A 239 -8.31 -8.85 -9.85
C SER A 239 -9.21 -9.84 -9.12
N GLY A 240 -9.60 -10.92 -9.81
CA GLY A 240 -10.30 -12.05 -9.20
C GLY A 240 -9.36 -13.10 -8.58
N SER A 241 -8.02 -12.97 -8.77
CA SER A 241 -7.05 -13.94 -8.27
C SER A 241 -6.20 -13.34 -7.16
N ALA A 242 -6.14 -14.04 -6.03
CA ALA A 242 -5.25 -13.76 -4.91
C ALA A 242 -3.92 -14.53 -4.98
N GLU A 243 -3.65 -15.22 -6.09
CA GLU A 243 -2.44 -15.98 -6.30
C GLU A 243 -1.20 -15.07 -6.30
N LEU A 244 -0.17 -15.48 -5.60
CA LEU A 244 1.14 -14.83 -5.55
C LEU A 244 2.16 -15.74 -6.21
N ASN A 245 2.79 -15.24 -7.26
CA ASN A 245 3.88 -15.93 -7.92
C ASN A 245 5.22 -15.50 -7.33
N LYS A 246 6.25 -16.33 -7.46
CA LYS A 246 7.63 -15.98 -7.09
C LYS A 246 7.99 -14.63 -7.71
N TYR A 247 8.55 -13.74 -6.90
CA TYR A 247 8.95 -12.37 -7.26
C TYR A 247 7.81 -11.36 -7.48
N ASP A 248 6.55 -11.70 -7.26
CA ASP A 248 5.52 -10.68 -7.14
C ASP A 248 5.83 -9.78 -5.94
N VAL A 249 5.69 -8.47 -6.10
CA VAL A 249 5.73 -7.52 -4.99
C VAL A 249 4.33 -7.34 -4.47
N TYR A 250 4.14 -7.50 -3.17
CA TYR A 250 2.81 -7.36 -2.59
C TYR A 250 2.79 -6.50 -1.34
N TYR A 251 1.62 -5.92 -1.13
CA TYR A 251 1.24 -5.19 0.06
C TYR A 251 -0.11 -5.72 0.51
N TYR A 252 -0.39 -5.64 1.79
CA TYR A 252 -1.70 -6.01 2.29
C TYR A 252 -2.15 -5.19 3.48
N SER A 253 -3.47 -5.12 3.68
CA SER A 253 -4.09 -4.64 4.90
C SER A 253 -5.00 -5.74 5.45
N GLU A 254 -4.69 -6.23 6.64
CA GLU A 254 -5.50 -7.29 7.29
C GLU A 254 -6.88 -6.76 7.69
N SER A 255 -6.93 -5.51 8.16
CA SER A 255 -8.19 -4.86 8.58
C SER A 255 -9.15 -4.67 7.40
N LEU A 256 -8.63 -4.33 6.23
CA LEU A 256 -9.42 -4.15 5.01
C LEU A 256 -9.61 -5.46 4.24
N LYS A 257 -8.99 -6.58 4.65
CA LYS A 257 -8.96 -7.83 3.90
C LYS A 257 -8.56 -7.62 2.43
N THR A 258 -7.60 -6.73 2.18
CA THR A 258 -7.20 -6.30 0.84
C THR A 258 -5.75 -6.65 0.56
N LEU A 259 -5.50 -7.14 -0.64
CA LEU A 259 -4.20 -7.49 -1.19
C LEU A 259 -3.92 -6.65 -2.43
N TRP A 260 -2.73 -6.04 -2.50
CA TRP A 260 -2.19 -5.38 -3.70
C TRP A 260 -0.98 -6.14 -4.19
N VAL A 261 -0.97 -6.50 -5.47
CA VAL A 261 0.09 -7.28 -6.11
C VAL A 261 0.64 -6.50 -7.30
N TYR A 262 1.95 -6.45 -7.42
CA TYR A 262 2.66 -5.80 -8.51
C TYR A 262 3.62 -6.79 -9.16
N THR A 263 3.50 -6.95 -10.46
CA THR A 263 4.35 -7.84 -11.28
C THR A 263 5.36 -7.07 -12.11
N ARG A 264 5.40 -5.74 -11.94
CA ARG A 264 6.25 -4.83 -12.72
C ARG A 264 7.72 -5.05 -12.37
N ARG A 265 8.57 -5.03 -13.40
CA ARG A 265 10.01 -5.22 -13.30
C ARG A 265 10.75 -4.18 -14.11
N ALA A 266 12.00 -3.92 -13.75
CA ALA A 266 12.95 -3.16 -14.56
C ALA A 266 14.29 -3.89 -14.57
N ALA A 267 14.65 -4.46 -15.72
CA ALA A 267 15.90 -5.16 -15.90
C ALA A 267 16.90 -4.29 -16.67
N GLY A 268 18.15 -4.40 -16.33
CA GLY A 268 19.22 -3.67 -16.97
C GLY A 268 20.45 -3.52 -16.09
N ARG A 269 21.45 -2.85 -16.61
CA ARG A 269 22.70 -2.55 -15.90
C ARG A 269 22.49 -1.40 -14.91
N ILE A 270 22.97 -1.56 -13.69
CA ILE A 270 23.03 -0.45 -12.73
C ILE A 270 24.08 0.54 -13.23
N THR A 271 23.67 1.78 -13.50
CA THR A 271 24.57 2.86 -13.94
C THR A 271 24.93 3.81 -12.82
N GLU A 272 24.07 3.95 -11.81
CA GLU A 272 24.29 4.90 -10.72
C GLU A 272 23.60 4.41 -9.42
N VAL A 273 24.23 4.70 -8.30
CA VAL A 273 23.68 4.49 -6.95
C VAL A 273 23.78 5.81 -6.18
N SER A 274 22.68 6.31 -5.68
CA SER A 274 22.61 7.62 -5.03
C SER A 274 22.01 7.51 -3.62
N PRO A 275 22.48 8.28 -2.63
CA PRO A 275 23.62 9.19 -2.68
C PRO A 275 25.00 8.48 -2.65
N SER A 276 25.05 7.22 -2.22
CA SER A 276 26.29 6.42 -2.20
C SER A 276 26.01 4.92 -2.13
N ALA A 277 26.98 4.10 -2.52
CA ALA A 277 26.87 2.63 -2.43
C ALA A 277 26.69 2.12 -0.99
N SER A 278 27.23 2.82 0.02
CA SER A 278 27.12 2.42 1.43
C SER A 278 25.80 2.81 2.10
N ALA A 279 25.08 3.76 1.53
CA ALA A 279 23.78 4.23 2.02
C ALA A 279 22.86 4.58 0.84
N PRO A 280 22.47 3.60 0.02
CA PRO A 280 21.72 3.83 -1.18
C PRO A 280 20.26 4.20 -0.85
N ALA A 281 19.74 5.24 -1.49
CA ALA A 281 18.33 5.63 -1.44
C ALA A 281 17.64 5.43 -2.81
N SER A 282 18.42 5.42 -3.89
CA SER A 282 17.96 5.13 -5.24
C SER A 282 19.06 4.51 -6.09
N ILE A 283 18.65 3.77 -7.11
CA ILE A 283 19.54 3.23 -8.15
C ILE A 283 18.98 3.54 -9.53
N THR A 284 19.88 3.71 -10.50
CA THR A 284 19.53 3.93 -11.89
C THR A 284 19.77 2.66 -12.69
N VAL A 285 18.69 2.14 -13.32
CA VAL A 285 18.70 0.94 -14.15
C VAL A 285 18.05 1.29 -15.48
N ALA A 286 18.65 0.90 -16.60
CA ALA A 286 18.18 1.20 -17.94
C ALA A 286 17.82 2.70 -18.13
N GLY A 287 18.65 3.60 -17.61
CA GLY A 287 18.46 5.07 -17.71
C GLY A 287 17.36 5.66 -16.81
N THR A 288 16.67 4.84 -16.02
CA THR A 288 15.61 5.29 -15.11
C THR A 288 16.04 5.13 -13.66
N SER A 289 15.84 6.18 -12.84
CA SER A 289 16.14 6.17 -11.41
C SER A 289 14.94 5.64 -10.61
N TYR A 290 15.19 4.63 -9.77
CA TYR A 290 14.21 3.97 -8.89
C TYR A 290 14.56 4.22 -7.44
N THR A 291 13.59 4.70 -6.67
CA THR A 291 13.73 4.83 -5.21
C THR A 291 13.68 3.45 -4.56
N LEU A 292 14.52 3.20 -3.58
CA LEU A 292 14.51 1.97 -2.80
C LEU A 292 13.39 2.04 -1.74
N GLY A 293 12.52 1.02 -1.71
CA GLY A 293 11.29 1.03 -0.93
C GLY A 293 11.44 0.68 0.55
N SER A 294 12.59 0.12 0.94
CA SER A 294 12.83 -0.29 2.31
C SER A 294 14.33 -0.33 2.64
N THR A 295 14.63 -0.39 3.93
CA THR A 295 16.01 -0.62 4.39
C THR A 295 16.55 -2.00 3.98
N ALA A 296 15.65 -2.98 3.78
CA ALA A 296 16.05 -4.32 3.35
C ALA A 296 16.66 -4.31 1.94
N ILE A 297 15.98 -3.68 0.96
CA ILE A 297 16.55 -3.56 -0.39
C ILE A 297 17.77 -2.64 -0.42
N ALA A 298 17.77 -1.55 0.38
CA ALA A 298 18.96 -0.70 0.51
C ALA A 298 20.17 -1.49 1.01
N SER A 299 19.99 -2.39 1.98
CA SER A 299 21.02 -3.28 2.47
C SER A 299 21.46 -4.29 1.40
N GLN A 300 20.54 -4.83 0.61
CA GLN A 300 20.88 -5.71 -0.52
C GLN A 300 21.76 -5.00 -1.54
N VAL A 301 21.38 -3.79 -1.96
CA VAL A 301 22.18 -2.97 -2.90
C VAL A 301 23.54 -2.63 -2.31
N SER A 302 23.62 -2.22 -1.04
CA SER A 302 24.90 -1.86 -0.41
C SER A 302 25.83 -3.06 -0.22
N SER A 303 25.29 -4.29 -0.18
CA SER A 303 26.08 -5.53 -0.09
C SER A 303 26.73 -5.91 -1.42
N LEU A 304 26.26 -5.35 -2.54
CA LEU A 304 26.88 -5.54 -3.85
C LEU A 304 28.17 -4.72 -3.93
N ASN A 305 29.19 -5.27 -4.60
CA ASN A 305 30.43 -4.57 -4.79
C ASN A 305 30.21 -3.22 -5.52
N GLY A 306 30.61 -2.11 -4.88
CA GLY A 306 30.36 -0.77 -5.42
C GLY A 306 28.88 -0.41 -5.57
N GLY A 307 27.98 -1.03 -4.78
CA GLY A 307 26.51 -0.88 -4.94
C GLY A 307 25.97 -1.54 -6.19
N GLY A 308 26.72 -2.46 -6.77
CA GLY A 308 26.36 -3.20 -7.98
C GLY A 308 26.50 -2.40 -9.28
N VAL A 309 27.15 -1.22 -9.27
CA VAL A 309 27.36 -0.44 -10.51
C VAL A 309 28.10 -1.29 -11.53
N GLY A 310 27.57 -1.35 -12.75
CA GLY A 310 28.04 -2.20 -13.83
C GLY A 310 27.44 -3.61 -13.87
N GLN A 311 26.73 -4.05 -12.83
CA GLN A 311 26.06 -5.35 -12.82
C GLN A 311 24.67 -5.26 -13.48
N VAL A 312 24.28 -6.33 -14.16
CA VAL A 312 22.90 -6.51 -14.63
C VAL A 312 22.06 -7.05 -13.49
N VAL A 313 20.89 -6.44 -13.31
CA VAL A 313 19.94 -6.78 -12.26
C VAL A 313 18.51 -6.67 -12.78
N THR A 314 17.59 -7.35 -12.13
CA THR A 314 16.16 -7.13 -12.31
C THR A 314 15.58 -6.55 -11.02
N LEU A 315 15.05 -5.34 -11.09
CA LEU A 315 14.31 -4.72 -10.00
C LEU A 315 12.88 -5.20 -9.96
N LEU A 316 12.41 -5.56 -8.80
CA LEU A 316 11.02 -5.88 -8.53
C LEU A 316 10.32 -4.60 -8.06
N LEU A 317 9.37 -4.12 -8.86
CA LEU A 317 8.75 -2.82 -8.65
C LEU A 317 7.39 -2.97 -7.97
N GLY A 318 7.23 -2.27 -6.88
CA GLY A 318 5.99 -2.20 -6.14
C GLY A 318 5.13 -0.99 -6.50
N MET A 319 4.35 -0.55 -5.55
CA MET A 319 3.51 0.64 -5.63
C MET A 319 4.35 1.85 -6.04
N ASN A 320 3.84 2.65 -6.99
CA ASN A 320 4.54 3.83 -7.55
C ASN A 320 5.92 3.54 -8.17
N ASN A 321 6.15 2.32 -8.66
CA ASN A 321 7.42 1.89 -9.22
C ASN A 321 8.61 2.02 -8.25
N VAL A 322 8.35 1.94 -6.96
CA VAL A 322 9.39 1.87 -5.94
C VAL A 322 10.01 0.47 -5.97
N ALA A 323 11.35 0.39 -5.97
CA ALA A 323 12.04 -0.89 -5.96
C ALA A 323 11.88 -1.56 -4.59
N ALA A 324 11.24 -2.72 -4.57
CA ALA A 324 10.97 -3.52 -3.37
C ALA A 324 11.91 -4.72 -3.23
N GLY A 325 12.51 -5.16 -4.33
CA GLY A 325 13.47 -6.26 -4.37
C GLY A 325 14.42 -6.13 -5.55
N ILE A 326 15.49 -6.88 -5.51
CA ILE A 326 16.49 -6.96 -6.57
C ILE A 326 16.86 -8.42 -6.80
N ILE A 327 16.85 -8.82 -8.06
CA ILE A 327 17.34 -10.13 -8.52
C ILE A 327 18.71 -9.89 -9.14
N THR A 328 19.67 -10.75 -8.82
CA THR A 328 21.07 -10.70 -9.30
C THR A 328 21.53 -12.06 -9.77
N GLY A 329 22.65 -12.12 -10.50
CA GLY A 329 23.19 -13.37 -11.03
C GLY A 329 22.33 -13.95 -12.15
N GLU A 330 22.39 -15.26 -12.36
CA GLU A 330 21.71 -15.96 -13.46
C GLU A 330 20.18 -15.78 -13.45
N GLU A 331 19.56 -15.52 -12.29
CA GLU A 331 18.11 -15.28 -12.18
C GLU A 331 17.72 -13.85 -12.65
N ALA A 332 18.68 -12.97 -12.96
CA ALA A 332 18.41 -11.64 -13.50
C ALA A 332 18.14 -11.64 -15.02
N ASP A 333 18.06 -12.80 -15.65
CA ASP A 333 17.74 -12.96 -17.08
C ASP A 333 16.27 -12.61 -17.34
N GLU A 334 16.03 -11.60 -18.16
CA GLU A 334 14.68 -11.13 -18.53
C GLU A 334 14.59 -10.94 -20.06
N VAL A 335 13.42 -11.28 -20.59
CA VAL A 335 13.11 -11.12 -22.02
C VAL A 335 12.00 -10.08 -22.18
N PHE A 336 12.26 -9.10 -23.01
CA PHE A 336 11.31 -8.06 -23.40
C PHE A 336 11.06 -8.12 -24.90
N TYR A 337 9.87 -7.72 -25.30
CA TYR A 337 9.59 -7.41 -26.69
C TYR A 337 9.62 -5.90 -26.89
N GLY A 338 9.99 -5.43 -28.05
CA GLY A 338 10.10 -4.00 -28.30
C GLY A 338 10.10 -3.63 -29.78
N VAL A 339 10.07 -2.33 -30.02
CA VAL A 339 10.14 -1.75 -31.37
C VAL A 339 11.42 -0.96 -31.52
N VAL A 340 12.14 -1.18 -32.60
CA VAL A 340 13.35 -0.44 -32.94
C VAL A 340 13.00 1.02 -33.22
N GLN A 341 13.53 1.92 -32.41
CA GLN A 341 13.39 3.37 -32.60
C GLN A 341 14.44 3.93 -33.55
N SER A 342 15.67 3.45 -33.40
CA SER A 342 16.79 3.85 -34.26
C SER A 342 17.87 2.79 -34.28
N SER A 343 18.68 2.80 -35.33
CA SER A 343 19.89 1.98 -35.43
C SER A 343 20.98 2.86 -36.04
N ALA A 344 22.05 3.07 -35.28
CA ALA A 344 23.14 3.96 -35.66
C ALA A 344 24.47 3.19 -35.64
N ARG A 345 25.35 3.53 -36.57
CA ARG A 345 26.71 3.03 -36.63
C ARG A 345 27.67 4.14 -36.23
N ASN A 346 28.43 3.92 -35.20
CA ASN A 346 29.40 4.87 -34.67
C ASN A 346 30.78 4.29 -34.78
N LEU A 347 31.75 5.12 -35.13
CA LEU A 347 33.19 4.76 -35.06
C LEU A 347 33.58 4.69 -33.59
N ILE A 348 34.23 3.60 -33.19
CA ILE A 348 34.78 3.44 -31.83
C ILE A 348 36.07 4.23 -31.68
N ASP A 349 36.89 4.25 -32.75
CA ASP A 349 38.15 4.97 -32.83
C ASP A 349 38.18 5.76 -34.12
N GLU A 350 38.42 7.09 -34.04
CA GLU A 350 38.52 7.97 -35.21
C GLU A 350 39.72 7.61 -36.11
N ASP A 351 40.74 7.00 -35.54
CA ASP A 351 41.98 6.61 -36.24
C ASP A 351 41.87 5.23 -36.90
N ASN A 352 40.85 4.43 -36.52
CA ASN A 352 40.62 3.10 -37.08
C ASN A 352 39.18 2.92 -37.61
N SER A 353 38.98 3.23 -38.87
CA SER A 353 37.66 3.14 -39.55
C SER A 353 37.09 1.72 -39.67
N ALA A 354 37.83 0.68 -39.22
CA ALA A 354 37.36 -0.70 -39.19
C ALA A 354 36.56 -1.02 -37.90
N ASP A 355 36.78 -0.26 -36.84
CA ASP A 355 36.11 -0.44 -35.55
C ASP A 355 34.81 0.35 -35.47
N VAL A 356 33.74 -0.23 -36.03
CA VAL A 356 32.40 0.33 -36.05
C VAL A 356 31.51 -0.41 -35.05
N LEU A 357 30.98 0.32 -34.11
CA LEU A 357 29.94 -0.16 -33.20
C LEU A 357 28.55 0.16 -33.80
N GLN A 358 27.67 -0.81 -33.87
CA GLN A 358 26.27 -0.57 -34.19
C GLN A 358 25.44 -0.59 -32.92
N THR A 359 24.78 0.51 -32.59
CA THR A 359 23.87 0.64 -31.46
C THR A 359 22.44 0.66 -31.95
N VAL A 360 21.60 -0.21 -31.40
CA VAL A 360 20.17 -0.29 -31.69
C VAL A 360 19.43 0.22 -30.47
N LYS A 361 18.59 1.25 -30.67
CA LYS A 361 17.70 1.76 -29.63
C LYS A 361 16.33 1.13 -29.77
N VAL A 362 15.88 0.45 -28.72
CA VAL A 362 14.61 -0.29 -28.70
C VAL A 362 13.72 0.26 -27.59
N LEU A 363 12.48 0.61 -27.92
CA LEU A 363 11.45 0.87 -26.92
C LEU A 363 10.78 -0.48 -26.57
N CYS A 364 10.92 -0.91 -25.33
CA CYS A 364 10.45 -2.21 -24.87
C CYS A 364 9.08 -2.14 -24.19
N THR A 365 8.41 -3.29 -24.07
CA THR A 365 7.07 -3.45 -23.48
C THR A 365 6.98 -3.08 -21.99
N ASP A 366 8.08 -2.97 -21.29
CA ASP A 366 8.17 -2.40 -19.93
C ASP A 366 8.18 -0.86 -19.90
N GLY A 367 8.11 -0.22 -21.08
CA GLY A 367 8.14 1.23 -21.23
C GLY A 367 9.55 1.85 -21.20
N LEU A 368 10.60 1.03 -21.10
CA LEU A 368 11.98 1.52 -21.09
C LEU A 368 12.58 1.47 -22.49
N ALA A 369 13.37 2.50 -22.81
CA ALA A 369 14.19 2.51 -24.01
C ALA A 369 15.58 1.94 -23.69
N ARG A 370 15.99 0.90 -24.41
CA ARG A 370 17.32 0.26 -24.27
C ARG A 370 18.19 0.54 -25.47
N GLU A 371 19.46 0.75 -25.23
CA GLU A 371 20.47 0.88 -26.28
C GLU A 371 21.38 -0.35 -26.22
N VAL A 372 21.27 -1.20 -27.23
CA VAL A 372 21.99 -2.47 -27.29
C VAL A 372 23.01 -2.43 -28.43
N ASN A 373 24.23 -2.83 -28.12
CA ASN A 373 25.30 -2.94 -29.10
C ASN A 373 25.21 -4.30 -29.82
N VAL A 374 25.21 -4.26 -31.14
CA VAL A 374 25.06 -5.42 -32.01
C VAL A 374 26.16 -5.47 -33.06
N ASP A 375 26.35 -6.62 -33.66
CA ASP A 375 27.27 -6.77 -34.78
C ASP A 375 26.86 -5.85 -35.96
N LYS A 376 27.87 -5.18 -36.53
CA LYS A 376 27.69 -4.25 -37.68
C LYS A 376 27.11 -4.87 -38.93
N SER A 377 27.14 -6.19 -39.06
CA SER A 377 26.54 -6.92 -40.19
C SER A 377 25.05 -7.09 -40.07
N LEU A 378 24.50 -6.93 -38.87
CA LEU A 378 23.07 -7.08 -38.61
C LEU A 378 22.32 -5.79 -39.03
N ASN A 379 21.11 -5.97 -39.51
CA ASN A 379 20.25 -4.87 -39.92
C ASN A 379 18.99 -4.84 -39.07
N PHE A 380 18.76 -3.76 -38.32
CA PHE A 380 17.59 -3.51 -37.49
C PHE A 380 16.86 -2.25 -37.95
N PRO A 381 15.96 -2.34 -38.93
CA PRO A 381 15.21 -1.16 -39.41
C PRO A 381 14.30 -0.59 -38.32
N THR A 382 14.16 0.72 -38.30
CA THR A 382 13.17 1.41 -37.44
C THR A 382 11.76 0.86 -37.68
N GLY A 383 11.01 0.65 -36.59
CA GLY A 383 9.67 0.10 -36.63
C GLY A 383 9.62 -1.44 -36.58
N TRP A 384 10.77 -2.14 -36.61
CA TRP A 384 10.78 -3.59 -36.50
C TRP A 384 10.57 -4.05 -35.06
N LEU A 385 9.80 -5.16 -34.92
CA LEU A 385 9.65 -5.87 -33.65
C LEU A 385 10.89 -6.73 -33.39
N VAL A 386 11.35 -6.67 -32.16
CA VAL A 386 12.54 -7.41 -31.70
C VAL A 386 12.29 -7.99 -30.33
N GLU A 387 13.00 -9.05 -30.02
CA GLU A 387 13.20 -9.55 -28.67
C GLU A 387 14.48 -8.93 -28.12
N VAL A 388 14.43 -8.41 -26.91
CA VAL A 388 15.59 -7.90 -26.17
C VAL A 388 15.75 -8.79 -24.94
N ARG A 389 16.89 -9.46 -24.85
CA ARG A 389 17.27 -10.23 -23.67
C ARG A 389 18.28 -9.43 -22.85
N VAL A 390 18.00 -9.31 -21.58
CA VAL A 390 18.90 -8.71 -20.58
C VAL A 390 19.36 -9.82 -19.66
N SER A 391 20.65 -10.10 -19.63
CA SER A 391 21.27 -11.16 -18.83
C SER A 391 22.57 -10.70 -18.19
N PRO A 392 23.14 -11.46 -17.23
CA PRO A 392 24.44 -11.15 -16.63
C PRO A 392 25.59 -11.03 -17.65
N GLU A 393 25.51 -11.77 -18.77
CA GLU A 393 26.47 -11.72 -19.87
C GLU A 393 26.34 -10.42 -20.68
N GLY A 394 25.19 -9.75 -20.62
CA GLY A 394 24.92 -8.53 -21.34
C GLY A 394 23.52 -8.45 -21.91
N GLU A 395 23.33 -7.47 -22.78
CA GLU A 395 22.09 -7.25 -23.51
C GLU A 395 22.23 -7.72 -24.96
N SER A 396 21.23 -8.41 -25.48
CA SER A 396 21.18 -8.83 -26.86
C SER A 396 19.84 -8.47 -27.51
N VAL A 397 19.84 -8.34 -28.82
CA VAL A 397 18.64 -8.03 -29.62
C VAL A 397 18.52 -9.07 -30.73
N GLU A 398 17.36 -9.67 -30.83
CA GLU A 398 17.01 -10.60 -31.89
C GLU A 398 15.76 -10.19 -32.64
N LYS A 399 15.76 -10.45 -33.95
CA LYS A 399 14.56 -10.21 -34.77
C LYS A 399 13.54 -11.28 -34.49
N ILE A 400 12.29 -10.87 -34.35
CA ILE A 400 11.14 -11.77 -34.29
C ILE A 400 10.33 -11.73 -35.58
N ASN A 401 9.64 -12.84 -35.85
CA ASN A 401 8.69 -12.89 -36.96
C ASN A 401 7.49 -12.02 -36.63
N GLN A 402 7.29 -10.98 -37.43
CA GLN A 402 6.16 -10.07 -37.26
C GLN A 402 5.09 -10.32 -38.32
N ARG A 403 3.84 -10.14 -37.93
CA ARG A 403 2.68 -10.13 -38.82
C ARG A 403 1.94 -8.82 -38.64
N SER A 404 1.57 -8.19 -39.73
CA SER A 404 0.72 -7.01 -39.71
C SER A 404 -0.75 -7.43 -39.62
N VAL A 405 -1.45 -6.86 -38.67
CA VAL A 405 -2.89 -6.97 -38.51
C VAL A 405 -3.44 -5.55 -38.46
N SER A 406 -4.50 -5.28 -39.19
CA SER A 406 -5.18 -3.98 -39.17
C SER A 406 -6.64 -4.17 -38.75
N GLY A 407 -7.19 -3.20 -38.07
CA GLY A 407 -8.58 -3.23 -37.60
C GLY A 407 -8.83 -2.21 -36.53
N THR A 408 -10.07 -2.11 -36.11
CA THR A 408 -10.47 -1.28 -34.96
C THR A 408 -10.59 -2.19 -33.73
N VAL A 409 -10.11 -1.73 -32.60
CA VAL A 409 -10.33 -2.42 -31.31
C VAL A 409 -11.81 -2.28 -30.97
N ASN A 410 -12.45 -3.39 -30.58
CA ASN A 410 -13.85 -3.38 -30.18
C ASN A 410 -14.05 -2.65 -28.83
N GLU A 411 -15.30 -2.28 -28.50
CA GLU A 411 -15.63 -1.51 -27.28
C GLU A 411 -15.18 -2.17 -26.00
N ASN A 412 -15.08 -3.49 -25.96
CA ASN A 412 -14.65 -4.25 -24.78
C ASN A 412 -13.14 -4.53 -24.76
N ALA A 413 -12.38 -4.06 -25.74
CA ALA A 413 -10.95 -4.31 -25.91
C ALA A 413 -10.55 -5.80 -25.90
N THR A 414 -11.42 -6.66 -26.44
CA THR A 414 -11.20 -8.11 -26.53
C THR A 414 -10.83 -8.58 -27.93
N ALA A 415 -10.91 -7.72 -28.92
CA ALA A 415 -10.58 -8.05 -30.30
C ALA A 415 -10.08 -6.82 -31.09
N LEU A 416 -9.20 -7.09 -32.05
CA LEU A 416 -8.74 -6.15 -33.08
C LEU A 416 -9.27 -6.61 -34.43
N GLY A 417 -10.25 -5.90 -34.97
CA GLY A 417 -11.00 -6.35 -36.15
C GLY A 417 -11.72 -7.68 -35.88
N ASP A 418 -11.41 -8.70 -36.64
CA ASP A 418 -11.94 -10.06 -36.52
C ASP A 418 -11.11 -11.00 -35.63
N ARG A 419 -10.03 -10.50 -35.04
CA ARG A 419 -9.11 -11.31 -34.23
C ARG A 419 -9.28 -11.04 -32.75
N ALA A 420 -9.46 -12.10 -31.97
CA ALA A 420 -9.47 -12.02 -30.51
C ALA A 420 -8.07 -11.64 -30.00
N LEU A 421 -8.03 -10.77 -29.00
CA LEU A 421 -6.84 -10.44 -28.24
C LEU A 421 -6.70 -11.44 -27.08
N ALA A 422 -5.48 -11.85 -26.79
CA ALA A 422 -5.20 -12.67 -25.62
C ALA A 422 -5.40 -11.88 -24.34
N ASP A 423 -5.71 -12.57 -23.24
CA ASP A 423 -5.95 -11.93 -21.94
C ASP A 423 -4.70 -11.21 -21.39
N ASP A 424 -3.51 -11.68 -21.79
CA ASP A 424 -2.20 -11.16 -21.43
C ASP A 424 -1.54 -10.33 -22.54
N VAL A 425 -2.32 -9.89 -23.56
CA VAL A 425 -1.79 -9.09 -24.68
C VAL A 425 -1.04 -7.86 -24.18
N GLN A 426 0.18 -7.69 -24.67
CA GLN A 426 0.99 -6.49 -24.44
C GLN A 426 0.85 -5.54 -25.63
N ILE A 427 0.54 -4.29 -25.36
CA ILE A 427 0.36 -3.27 -26.38
C ILE A 427 1.36 -2.15 -26.16
N LEU A 428 2.19 -1.89 -27.17
CA LEU A 428 3.15 -0.80 -27.18
C LEU A 428 2.70 0.25 -28.20
N ASP A 429 2.28 1.41 -27.70
CA ASP A 429 1.99 2.57 -28.57
C ASP A 429 3.29 3.28 -28.94
N THR A 430 3.67 3.17 -30.18
CA THR A 430 4.90 3.79 -30.71
C THR A 430 4.73 5.27 -31.06
N SER A 431 3.51 5.78 -31.10
CA SER A 431 3.23 7.19 -31.41
C SER A 431 3.50 8.10 -30.21
N THR A 432 3.25 7.59 -28.99
CA THR A 432 3.39 8.35 -27.73
C THR A 432 4.48 7.80 -26.82
N ALA A 433 5.17 6.74 -27.21
CA ALA A 433 6.15 6.01 -26.41
C ALA A 433 5.58 5.50 -25.07
N VAL A 434 4.30 5.12 -25.04
CA VAL A 434 3.60 4.58 -23.89
C VAL A 434 3.33 3.09 -24.11
N SER A 435 3.61 2.28 -23.10
CA SER A 435 3.27 0.84 -23.12
C SER A 435 1.97 0.61 -22.37
N TYR A 436 1.07 -0.14 -22.99
CA TYR A 436 -0.20 -0.58 -22.38
C TYR A 436 -0.20 -2.09 -22.25
N THR A 437 -0.43 -2.57 -21.04
CA THR A 437 -0.59 -4.03 -20.79
C THR A 437 -2.04 -4.48 -20.95
N HIS A 438 -3.01 -3.54 -20.95
CA HIS A 438 -4.44 -3.81 -21.18
C HIS A 438 -5.14 -2.56 -21.70
N LEU A 439 -5.98 -2.68 -22.73
CA LEU A 439 -6.92 -1.65 -23.15
C LEU A 439 -8.21 -1.77 -22.32
N ARG A 440 -8.67 -0.65 -21.73
CA ARG A 440 -10.04 -0.55 -21.18
C ARG A 440 -10.95 0.17 -22.16
N ALA A 441 -12.22 -0.22 -22.16
CA ALA A 441 -13.28 0.30 -23.03
C ALA A 441 -13.61 1.82 -22.85
N HIS A 442 -12.88 2.55 -22.01
CA HIS A 442 -13.13 3.97 -21.73
C HIS A 442 -11.97 4.93 -22.05
N GLU A 443 -10.85 4.42 -22.55
CA GLU A 443 -9.84 5.29 -23.14
C GLU A 443 -10.10 5.34 -24.65
N THR A 444 -11.08 6.12 -25.05
CA THR A 444 -11.18 6.57 -26.44
C THR A 444 -9.90 7.32 -26.74
N LEU A 445 -9.09 6.76 -27.64
CA LEU A 445 -8.07 7.49 -28.37
C LEU A 445 -8.78 8.70 -29.04
N ALA A 446 -8.78 9.83 -28.36
CA ALA A 446 -9.16 11.08 -28.99
C ALA A 446 -8.04 11.43 -29.98
N ASN A 447 -8.40 11.60 -31.23
CA ASN A 447 -7.58 11.95 -32.36
C ASN A 447 -6.54 13.03 -32.10
#